data_e39f51e1be4b4da5b4bbaa4f3aa86258
#
_entry.id   e39f51e1be4b4da5b4bbaa4f3aa86258
#
_cell.length_a   1.000
_cell.length_b   1.000
_cell.length_c   1.000
_cell.angle_alpha   90.00
_cell.angle_beta   90.00
_cell.angle_gamma   90.00
#
_symmetry.space_group_name_H-M   'P 1'
#
loop_
_entity.id
_entity.type
_entity.pdbx_description
1 polymer ?
#
loop_
_entity_poly.entity_id
_entity_poly.type
_entity_poly.pdbx_seq_one_letter_code
_entity_poly.pdbx_strand_id
1 'polypeptide(L)'
;MKKETWLPGEIYKNRKLVFSLAKNDFKTKYAGSYFGTVWAFVQPIVTICVYWFVFGLALRNGSDKGVPFVLWLIAGLVPWFFIQEGLTGGTNALLEYNYLVKKVVFNIRILPVVKVFSAVFVHCFFVVIVLVIYTCMGYPPSLYALQLVYYSFCIFMLILAVTYMTSAAVVFFRDLSQIIKIMLQVGVWVTPIMWDFNDLGLGGLLANILKLNPVFYIVQGYRDSLINKVAIWEHPVLTLYFWGFTLIVFVLGTRLFKKLQVHFADVL
;
A
#
# COMPACT_ATOMS: atom_id res chain seq x y z
N MET A 1 -16.40 31.15 11.61
CA MET A 1 -16.48 29.68 11.47
C MET A 1 -16.38 29.32 9.98
N LYS A 2 -15.21 28.82 9.48
CA LYS A 2 -15.13 28.28 8.13
C LYS A 2 -15.99 27.02 8.08
N LYS A 3 -16.97 26.94 7.14
CA LYS A 3 -17.73 25.72 6.87
C LYS A 3 -16.72 24.56 6.75
N GLU A 4 -16.81 23.60 7.66
CA GLU A 4 -16.01 22.36 7.57
C GLU A 4 -16.39 21.66 6.27
N THR A 5 -15.53 21.77 5.29
CA THR A 5 -15.67 21.00 4.05
C THR A 5 -15.31 19.55 4.34
N TRP A 6 -16.09 18.63 3.79
CA TRP A 6 -15.81 17.21 3.87
C TRP A 6 -14.44 16.90 3.26
N LEU A 7 -13.70 15.98 3.86
CA LEU A 7 -12.29 15.71 3.55
C LEU A 7 -11.98 15.52 2.04
N PRO A 8 -12.77 14.77 1.25
CA PRO A 8 -12.59 14.70 -0.20
C PRO A 8 -12.71 16.05 -0.92
N GLY A 9 -13.61 16.94 -0.46
CA GLY A 9 -13.72 18.29 -1.00
C GLY A 9 -12.49 19.16 -0.72
N GLU A 10 -11.88 18.99 0.46
CA GLU A 10 -10.61 19.68 0.81
C GLU A 10 -9.45 19.18 -0.04
N ILE A 11 -9.34 17.87 -0.26
CA ILE A 11 -8.31 17.27 -1.12
C ILE A 11 -8.48 17.77 -2.56
N TYR A 12 -9.69 17.75 -3.08
CA TYR A 12 -9.97 18.23 -4.44
C TYR A 12 -9.62 19.72 -4.62
N LYS A 13 -9.99 20.56 -3.65
CA LYS A 13 -9.66 22.00 -3.64
C LYS A 13 -8.15 22.24 -3.63
N ASN A 14 -7.41 21.43 -2.88
CA ASN A 14 -5.95 21.53 -2.70
C ASN A 14 -5.16 20.58 -3.62
N ARG A 15 -5.76 19.98 -4.65
CA ARG A 15 -5.13 18.92 -5.48
C ARG A 15 -3.78 19.30 -6.07
N LYS A 16 -3.63 20.57 -6.52
CA LYS A 16 -2.34 21.07 -7.05
C LYS A 16 -1.26 21.12 -5.96
N LEU A 17 -1.63 21.55 -4.75
CA LEU A 17 -0.74 21.58 -3.59
C LEU A 17 -0.35 20.17 -3.15
N VAL A 18 -1.32 19.25 -3.04
CA VAL A 18 -1.09 17.83 -2.70
C VAL A 18 -0.12 17.20 -3.69
N PHE A 19 -0.35 17.37 -4.99
CA PHE A 19 0.53 16.82 -6.02
C PHE A 19 1.94 17.43 -5.99
N SER A 20 2.06 18.75 -5.82
CA SER A 20 3.34 19.44 -5.71
C SER A 20 4.13 18.98 -4.48
N LEU A 21 3.47 18.87 -3.32
CA LEU A 21 4.09 18.38 -2.10
C LEU A 21 4.49 16.91 -2.22
N ALA A 22 3.65 16.05 -2.80
CA ALA A 22 3.98 14.63 -3.00
C ALA A 22 5.18 14.44 -3.94
N LYS A 23 5.25 15.22 -5.02
CA LYS A 23 6.41 15.22 -5.93
C LYS A 23 7.69 15.68 -5.23
N ASN A 24 7.59 16.71 -4.40
CA ASN A 24 8.73 17.20 -3.61
C ASN A 24 9.15 16.17 -2.56
N ASP A 25 8.18 15.57 -1.84
CA ASP A 25 8.41 14.53 -0.85
C ASP A 25 9.17 13.34 -1.44
N PHE A 26 8.72 12.84 -2.60
CA PHE A 26 9.42 11.77 -3.32
C PHE A 26 10.87 12.13 -3.66
N LYS A 27 11.13 13.37 -4.11
CA LYS A 27 12.49 13.82 -4.43
C LYS A 27 13.36 13.96 -3.18
N THR A 28 12.82 14.55 -2.12
CA THR A 28 13.58 14.86 -0.90
C THR A 28 13.84 13.66 -0.03
N LYS A 29 13.00 12.62 -0.12
CA LYS A 29 13.15 11.37 0.64
C LYS A 29 14.54 10.73 0.49
N TYR A 30 15.13 10.85 -0.70
CA TYR A 30 16.44 10.30 -1.02
C TYR A 30 17.50 11.41 -1.23
N ALA A 31 17.18 12.66 -0.89
CA ALA A 31 18.12 13.76 -0.98
C ALA A 31 19.29 13.54 0.00
N GLY A 32 20.51 13.80 -0.47
CA GLY A 32 21.73 13.60 0.31
C GLY A 32 22.38 12.22 0.13
N SER A 33 21.74 11.25 -0.54
CA SER A 33 22.37 10.00 -0.92
C SER A 33 23.00 10.10 -2.33
N TYR A 34 24.12 9.39 -2.55
CA TYR A 34 24.83 9.38 -3.84
C TYR A 34 23.94 8.94 -5.02
N PHE A 35 23.15 7.90 -4.83
CA PHE A 35 22.25 7.37 -5.85
C PHE A 35 20.86 8.05 -5.85
N GLY A 36 20.59 8.96 -4.90
CA GLY A 36 19.32 9.68 -4.86
C GLY A 36 18.09 8.79 -4.92
N THR A 37 17.14 9.14 -5.78
CA THR A 37 15.85 8.43 -5.96
C THR A 37 15.98 7.00 -6.51
N VAL A 38 17.14 6.59 -7.02
CA VAL A 38 17.38 5.22 -7.51
C VAL A 38 17.18 4.19 -6.39
N TRP A 39 17.44 4.55 -5.14
CA TRP A 39 17.20 3.66 -3.99
C TRP A 39 15.74 3.25 -3.83
N ALA A 40 14.78 4.05 -4.28
CA ALA A 40 13.36 3.70 -4.27
C ALA A 40 13.07 2.42 -5.08
N PHE A 41 13.90 2.13 -6.07
CA PHE A 41 13.74 1.01 -7.01
C PHE A 41 14.67 -0.16 -6.68
N VAL A 42 15.89 0.14 -6.24
CA VAL A 42 16.91 -0.89 -5.95
C VAL A 42 16.46 -1.81 -4.82
N GLN A 43 15.97 -1.26 -3.72
CA GLN A 43 15.57 -2.06 -2.55
C GLN A 43 14.47 -3.10 -2.87
N PRO A 44 13.33 -2.75 -3.53
CA PRO A 44 12.34 -3.73 -3.93
C PRO A 44 12.88 -4.76 -4.94
N ILE A 45 13.71 -4.35 -5.91
CA ILE A 45 14.31 -5.27 -6.88
C ILE A 45 15.19 -6.31 -6.19
N VAL A 46 16.06 -5.88 -5.29
CA VAL A 46 16.91 -6.78 -4.50
C VAL A 46 16.05 -7.76 -3.69
N THR A 47 14.97 -7.27 -3.06
CA THR A 47 14.04 -8.14 -2.31
C THR A 47 13.39 -9.19 -3.21
N ILE A 48 12.94 -8.82 -4.41
CA ILE A 48 12.39 -9.76 -5.40
C ILE A 48 13.44 -10.80 -5.78
N CYS A 49 14.67 -10.39 -6.09
CA CYS A 49 15.76 -11.30 -6.47
C CYS A 49 16.08 -12.29 -5.35
N VAL A 50 16.16 -11.83 -4.09
CA VAL A 50 16.42 -12.69 -2.93
C VAL A 50 15.31 -13.72 -2.74
N TYR A 51 14.05 -13.27 -2.78
CA TYR A 51 12.93 -14.20 -2.60
C TYR A 51 12.78 -15.17 -3.77
N TRP A 52 13.01 -14.72 -5.00
CA TRP A 52 13.06 -15.62 -6.15
C TRP A 52 14.19 -16.67 -6.01
N PHE A 53 15.38 -16.26 -5.60
CA PHE A 53 16.49 -17.19 -5.35
C PHE A 53 16.12 -18.22 -4.28
N VAL A 54 15.64 -17.79 -3.13
CA VAL A 54 15.31 -18.68 -2.00
C VAL A 54 14.14 -19.61 -2.35
N PHE A 55 13.02 -19.07 -2.78
CA PHE A 55 11.81 -19.87 -3.00
C PHE A 55 11.76 -20.54 -4.36
N GLY A 56 12.27 -19.90 -5.40
CA GLY A 56 12.25 -20.44 -6.75
C GLY A 56 13.36 -21.43 -7.05
N LEU A 57 14.60 -21.12 -6.61
CA LEU A 57 15.76 -21.94 -6.94
C LEU A 57 16.17 -22.87 -5.80
N ALA A 58 16.34 -22.35 -4.57
CA ALA A 58 16.85 -23.14 -3.45
C ALA A 58 15.83 -24.14 -2.92
N LEU A 59 14.57 -23.70 -2.73
CA LEU A 59 13.48 -24.56 -2.24
C LEU A 59 12.71 -25.29 -3.37
N ARG A 60 13.04 -25.01 -4.63
CA ARG A 60 12.40 -25.62 -5.81
C ARG A 60 10.87 -25.61 -5.75
N ASN A 61 10.28 -24.56 -5.18
CA ASN A 61 8.84 -24.35 -5.22
C ASN A 61 8.43 -24.03 -6.68
N GLY A 62 8.44 -25.05 -7.54
CA GLY A 62 7.88 -24.99 -8.87
C GLY A 62 6.39 -24.70 -8.74
N SER A 63 5.89 -23.64 -9.35
CA SER A 63 4.44 -23.44 -9.39
C SER A 63 3.86 -24.33 -10.48
N ASP A 64 3.03 -25.29 -10.10
CA ASP A 64 2.10 -25.98 -11.02
C ASP A 64 0.96 -25.02 -11.50
N LYS A 65 1.15 -23.71 -11.36
CA LYS A 65 0.15 -22.64 -11.56
C LYS A 65 0.13 -22.10 -13.00
N GLY A 66 0.76 -22.81 -13.93
CA GLY A 66 0.77 -22.42 -15.37
C GLY A 66 1.68 -21.23 -15.70
N VAL A 67 2.37 -20.63 -14.70
CA VAL A 67 3.34 -19.54 -14.87
C VAL A 67 4.57 -19.77 -14.00
N PRO A 68 5.76 -19.28 -14.39
CA PRO A 68 6.97 -19.34 -13.55
C PRO A 68 6.73 -18.72 -12.19
N PHE A 69 7.29 -19.33 -11.14
CA PHE A 69 7.13 -18.87 -9.75
C PHE A 69 7.48 -17.38 -9.56
N VAL A 70 8.48 -16.88 -10.29
CA VAL A 70 8.88 -15.46 -10.21
C VAL A 70 7.73 -14.53 -10.60
N LEU A 71 6.95 -14.87 -11.63
CA LEU A 71 5.79 -14.06 -12.05
C LEU A 71 4.70 -14.05 -10.98
N TRP A 72 4.40 -15.23 -10.42
CA TRP A 72 3.45 -15.36 -9.34
C TRP A 72 3.88 -14.57 -8.08
N LEU A 73 5.17 -14.60 -7.75
CA LEU A 73 5.78 -13.88 -6.63
C LEU A 73 5.68 -12.36 -6.79
N ILE A 74 6.10 -11.83 -7.96
CA ILE A 74 6.06 -10.37 -8.20
C ILE A 74 4.64 -9.82 -8.24
N ALA A 75 3.65 -10.58 -8.73
CA ALA A 75 2.24 -10.18 -8.67
C ALA A 75 1.77 -9.93 -7.22
N GLY A 76 2.31 -10.66 -6.24
CA GLY A 76 2.00 -10.43 -4.83
C GLY A 76 2.87 -9.37 -4.15
N LEU A 77 4.16 -9.27 -4.52
CA LEU A 77 5.10 -8.33 -3.88
C LEU A 77 4.87 -6.88 -4.29
N VAL A 78 4.49 -6.61 -5.53
CA VAL A 78 4.31 -5.23 -6.01
C VAL A 78 3.24 -4.46 -5.23
N PRO A 79 2.02 -4.99 -5.02
CA PRO A 79 1.06 -4.34 -4.13
C PRO A 79 1.57 -4.24 -2.68
N TRP A 80 2.31 -5.22 -2.19
CA TRP A 80 2.87 -5.21 -0.85
C TRP A 80 3.88 -4.06 -0.63
N PHE A 81 4.78 -3.81 -1.57
CA PHE A 81 5.72 -2.69 -1.48
C PHE A 81 5.01 -1.35 -1.37
N PHE A 82 3.90 -1.17 -2.09
CA PHE A 82 3.13 0.05 -1.97
C PHE A 82 2.45 0.18 -0.60
N ILE A 83 1.92 -0.93 -0.04
CA ILE A 83 1.36 -0.94 1.31
C ILE A 83 2.43 -0.57 2.33
N GLN A 84 3.61 -1.21 2.26
CA GLN A 84 4.71 -0.98 3.18
C GLN A 84 5.18 0.48 3.14
N GLU A 85 5.41 1.02 1.97
CA GLU A 85 5.87 2.38 1.74
C GLU A 85 4.81 3.40 2.19
N GLY A 86 3.58 3.23 1.74
CA GLY A 86 2.49 4.15 2.01
C GLY A 86 2.08 4.18 3.49
N LEU A 87 2.01 3.01 4.16
CA LEU A 87 1.68 2.96 5.60
C LEU A 87 2.81 3.54 6.45
N THR A 88 4.06 3.21 6.15
CA THR A 88 5.21 3.74 6.91
C THR A 88 5.31 5.25 6.76
N GLY A 89 5.30 5.76 5.53
CA GLY A 89 5.36 7.19 5.25
C GLY A 89 4.12 7.93 5.76
N GLY A 90 2.93 7.40 5.49
CA GLY A 90 1.67 7.99 5.91
C GLY A 90 1.52 8.09 7.44
N THR A 91 1.94 7.04 8.19
CA THR A 91 1.96 7.08 9.67
C THR A 91 2.85 8.21 10.18
N ASN A 92 4.02 8.41 9.61
CA ASN A 92 4.98 9.43 10.06
C ASN A 92 4.73 10.83 9.46
N ALA A 93 3.68 11.01 8.67
CA ALA A 93 3.42 12.25 7.93
C ALA A 93 3.43 13.53 8.80
N LEU A 94 2.80 13.50 9.96
CA LEU A 94 2.73 14.66 10.86
C LEU A 94 4.06 14.93 11.58
N LEU A 95 4.82 13.88 11.92
CA LEU A 95 6.13 13.99 12.55
C LEU A 95 7.16 14.60 11.59
N GLU A 96 7.18 14.14 10.34
CA GLU A 96 8.12 14.63 9.32
C GLU A 96 7.79 16.06 8.86
N TYR A 97 6.51 16.42 8.83
CA TYR A 97 6.06 17.77 8.46
C TYR A 97 5.67 18.63 9.67
N ASN A 98 6.29 18.40 10.84
CA ASN A 98 5.97 19.11 12.09
C ASN A 98 6.00 20.65 11.93
N TYR A 99 6.93 21.18 11.12
CA TYR A 99 7.03 22.61 10.83
C TYR A 99 5.79 23.17 10.09
N LEU A 100 5.07 22.35 9.32
CA LEU A 100 3.79 22.73 8.69
C LEU A 100 2.63 22.63 9.67
N VAL A 101 2.67 21.66 10.60
CA VAL A 101 1.64 21.48 11.63
C VAL A 101 1.56 22.68 12.54
N LYS A 102 2.70 23.31 12.87
CA LYS A 102 2.77 24.53 13.69
C LYS A 102 2.30 25.80 12.98
N LYS A 103 2.08 25.76 11.67
CA LYS A 103 1.58 26.93 10.91
C LYS A 103 0.04 26.98 10.93
N VAL A 104 -0.51 27.99 11.56
CA VAL A 104 -1.96 28.19 11.77
C VAL A 104 -2.79 28.15 10.46
N VAL A 105 -2.22 28.57 9.33
CA VAL A 105 -2.93 28.68 8.04
C VAL A 105 -2.89 27.39 7.23
N PHE A 106 -2.04 26.39 7.61
CA PHE A 106 -1.86 25.18 6.82
C PHE A 106 -2.90 24.11 7.15
N ASN A 107 -3.48 23.49 6.12
CA ASN A 107 -4.43 22.39 6.30
C ASN A 107 -3.68 21.07 6.51
N ILE A 108 -3.46 20.71 7.76
CA ILE A 108 -2.70 19.51 8.16
C ILE A 108 -3.35 18.18 7.74
N ARG A 109 -4.67 18.17 7.43
CA ARG A 109 -5.38 16.97 7.00
C ARG A 109 -4.90 16.42 5.66
N ILE A 110 -4.23 17.25 4.85
CA ILE A 110 -3.70 16.80 3.55
C ILE A 110 -2.36 16.06 3.68
N LEU A 111 -1.65 16.15 4.82
CA LEU A 111 -0.31 15.57 4.98
C LEU A 111 -0.26 14.04 4.83
N PRO A 112 -1.17 13.26 5.45
CA PRO A 112 -1.23 11.81 5.20
C PRO A 112 -1.46 11.49 3.72
N VAL A 113 -2.33 12.27 3.05
CA VAL A 113 -2.62 12.11 1.61
C VAL A 113 -1.36 12.36 0.77
N VAL A 114 -0.59 13.41 1.09
CA VAL A 114 0.68 13.72 0.41
C VAL A 114 1.65 12.55 0.45
N LYS A 115 1.81 11.91 1.61
CA LYS A 115 2.70 10.76 1.78
C LYS A 115 2.24 9.53 0.99
N VAL A 116 0.94 9.23 1.01
CA VAL A 116 0.40 8.12 0.22
C VAL A 116 0.55 8.39 -1.29
N PHE A 117 0.29 9.63 -1.75
CA PHE A 117 0.55 10.00 -3.15
C PHE A 117 2.02 9.94 -3.55
N SER A 118 2.94 10.27 -2.64
CA SER A 118 4.38 10.12 -2.88
C SER A 118 4.75 8.65 -3.16
N ALA A 119 4.15 7.71 -2.43
CA ALA A 119 4.36 6.28 -2.64
C ALA A 119 3.74 5.76 -3.97
N VAL A 120 2.68 6.41 -4.49
CA VAL A 120 2.07 6.04 -5.79
C VAL A 120 3.07 6.14 -6.94
N PHE A 121 4.01 7.08 -6.92
CA PHE A 121 5.01 7.22 -8.00
C PHE A 121 5.87 5.95 -8.16
N VAL A 122 6.33 5.40 -7.03
CA VAL A 122 7.09 4.14 -7.02
C VAL A 122 6.20 2.97 -7.44
N HIS A 123 4.96 2.93 -6.94
CA HIS A 123 4.02 1.88 -7.27
C HIS A 123 3.69 1.83 -8.77
N CYS A 124 3.37 2.97 -9.39
CA CYS A 124 3.12 3.04 -10.83
C CYS A 124 4.30 2.53 -11.65
N PHE A 125 5.52 2.87 -11.25
CA PHE A 125 6.73 2.37 -11.90
C PHE A 125 6.81 0.83 -11.82
N PHE A 126 6.56 0.24 -10.64
CA PHE A 126 6.58 -1.22 -10.50
C PHE A 126 5.44 -1.92 -11.23
N VAL A 127 4.25 -1.33 -11.31
CA VAL A 127 3.16 -1.87 -12.13
C VAL A 127 3.58 -1.94 -13.61
N VAL A 128 4.21 -0.88 -14.15
CA VAL A 128 4.72 -0.88 -15.53
C VAL A 128 5.81 -1.94 -15.71
N ILE A 129 6.76 -2.04 -14.78
CA ILE A 129 7.83 -3.06 -14.85
C ILE A 129 7.24 -4.47 -14.85
N VAL A 130 6.26 -4.75 -14.01
CA VAL A 130 5.60 -6.07 -13.98
C VAL A 130 4.99 -6.40 -15.33
N LEU A 131 4.25 -5.47 -15.94
CA LEU A 131 3.67 -5.69 -17.28
C LEU A 131 4.75 -5.97 -18.34
N VAL A 132 5.88 -5.26 -18.28
CA VAL A 132 7.03 -5.51 -19.16
C VAL A 132 7.63 -6.90 -18.93
N ILE A 133 7.89 -7.28 -17.65
CA ILE A 133 8.46 -8.60 -17.31
C ILE A 133 7.54 -9.73 -17.79
N TYR A 134 6.23 -9.63 -17.56
CA TYR A 134 5.26 -10.62 -18.04
C TYR A 134 5.31 -10.77 -19.56
N THR A 135 5.37 -9.65 -20.29
CA THR A 135 5.46 -9.65 -21.75
C THR A 135 6.77 -10.30 -22.23
N CYS A 136 7.91 -9.94 -21.63
CA CYS A 136 9.23 -10.48 -21.99
C CYS A 136 9.35 -11.99 -21.70
N MET A 137 8.63 -12.49 -20.69
CA MET A 137 8.62 -13.91 -20.35
C MET A 137 7.59 -14.74 -21.15
N GLY A 138 6.91 -14.15 -22.13
CA GLY A 138 5.94 -14.84 -22.99
C GLY A 138 4.52 -14.94 -22.41
N TYR A 139 4.21 -14.17 -21.37
CA TYR A 139 2.88 -14.10 -20.76
C TYR A 139 2.27 -12.69 -20.95
N PRO A 140 1.94 -12.27 -22.19
CA PRO A 140 1.48 -10.91 -22.45
C PRO A 140 0.20 -10.60 -21.67
N PRO A 141 0.12 -9.38 -21.08
CA PRO A 141 -1.04 -8.95 -20.33
C PRO A 141 -2.32 -9.00 -21.18
N SER A 142 -3.37 -9.54 -20.61
CA SER A 142 -4.71 -9.56 -21.21
C SER A 142 -5.52 -8.33 -20.81
N LEU A 143 -6.76 -8.20 -21.31
CA LEU A 143 -7.68 -7.13 -20.90
C LEU A 143 -7.93 -7.12 -19.38
N TYR A 144 -7.79 -8.25 -18.71
CA TYR A 144 -7.88 -8.34 -17.25
C TYR A 144 -6.79 -7.52 -16.53
N ALA A 145 -5.65 -7.23 -17.19
CA ALA A 145 -4.63 -6.37 -16.61
C ALA A 145 -5.11 -4.93 -16.34
N LEU A 146 -6.18 -4.46 -16.99
CA LEU A 146 -6.80 -3.17 -16.67
C LEU A 146 -7.35 -3.12 -15.23
N GLN A 147 -7.66 -4.28 -14.64
CA GLN A 147 -8.10 -4.39 -13.25
C GLN A 147 -6.99 -3.99 -12.26
N LEU A 148 -5.71 -3.97 -12.67
CA LEU A 148 -4.62 -3.46 -11.84
C LEU A 148 -4.86 -2.00 -11.41
N VAL A 149 -5.49 -1.19 -12.26
CA VAL A 149 -5.86 0.19 -11.90
C VAL A 149 -6.85 0.21 -10.74
N TYR A 150 -7.87 -0.66 -10.81
CA TYR A 150 -8.85 -0.81 -9.74
C TYR A 150 -8.21 -1.30 -8.43
N TYR A 151 -7.39 -2.35 -8.49
CA TYR A 151 -6.73 -2.87 -7.28
C TYR A 151 -5.69 -1.90 -6.72
N SER A 152 -4.99 -1.12 -7.58
CA SER A 152 -4.13 -0.02 -7.12
C SER A 152 -4.91 1.07 -6.40
N PHE A 153 -6.12 1.38 -6.86
CA PHE A 153 -7.04 2.28 -6.17
C PHE A 153 -7.51 1.69 -4.82
N CYS A 154 -7.82 0.40 -4.77
CA CYS A 154 -8.14 -0.30 -3.51
C CYS A 154 -7.01 -0.16 -2.49
N ILE A 155 -5.76 -0.41 -2.91
CA ILE A 155 -4.58 -0.25 -2.03
C ILE A 155 -4.50 1.18 -1.52
N PHE A 156 -4.59 2.15 -2.42
CA PHE A 156 -4.52 3.58 -2.07
C PHE A 156 -5.55 3.93 -1.00
N MET A 157 -6.80 3.50 -1.16
CA MET A 157 -7.88 3.77 -0.21
C MET A 157 -7.67 3.06 1.13
N LEU A 158 -7.19 1.82 1.14
CA LEU A 158 -6.88 1.09 2.36
C LEU A 158 -5.75 1.76 3.14
N ILE A 159 -4.64 2.09 2.46
CA ILE A 159 -3.51 2.80 3.07
C ILE A 159 -3.99 4.12 3.66
N LEU A 160 -4.76 4.90 2.89
CA LEU A 160 -5.27 6.20 3.33
C LEU A 160 -6.17 6.07 4.56
N ALA A 161 -7.04 5.06 4.59
CA ALA A 161 -7.91 4.77 5.73
C ALA A 161 -7.11 4.52 7.01
N VAL A 162 -6.10 3.66 6.93
CA VAL A 162 -5.25 3.32 8.08
C VAL A 162 -4.36 4.49 8.48
N THR A 163 -3.78 5.22 7.51
CA THR A 163 -2.87 6.34 7.80
C THR A 163 -3.54 7.50 8.50
N TYR A 164 -4.82 7.78 8.26
CA TYR A 164 -5.54 8.79 9.04
C TYR A 164 -5.62 8.45 10.52
N MET A 165 -5.77 7.18 10.85
CA MET A 165 -5.78 6.72 12.24
C MET A 165 -4.38 6.74 12.84
N THR A 166 -3.41 6.14 12.14
CA THR A 166 -2.04 5.97 12.67
C THR A 166 -1.25 7.27 12.73
N SER A 167 -1.41 8.17 11.75
CA SER A 167 -0.73 9.48 11.76
C SER A 167 -1.22 10.38 12.88
N ALA A 168 -2.50 10.31 13.25
CA ALA A 168 -3.02 11.06 14.40
C ALA A 168 -2.53 10.48 15.73
N ALA A 169 -2.49 9.15 15.85
CA ALA A 169 -2.08 8.48 17.08
C ALA A 169 -0.57 8.58 17.34
N VAL A 170 0.28 8.54 16.29
CA VAL A 170 1.74 8.58 16.42
C VAL A 170 2.26 9.89 17.03
N VAL A 171 1.52 10.98 16.90
CA VAL A 171 1.86 12.27 17.52
C VAL A 171 1.94 12.16 19.05
N PHE A 172 1.04 11.37 19.65
CA PHE A 172 0.96 11.15 21.09
C PHE A 172 1.73 9.91 21.54
N PHE A 173 1.85 8.91 20.67
CA PHE A 173 2.51 7.63 20.94
C PHE A 173 3.50 7.31 19.83
N ARG A 174 4.74 7.80 19.94
CA ARG A 174 5.79 7.70 18.91
C ARG A 174 6.18 6.26 18.56
N ASP A 175 6.09 5.35 19.53
CA ASP A 175 6.43 3.93 19.34
C ASP A 175 5.47 3.24 18.35
N LEU A 176 4.32 3.83 18.06
CA LEU A 176 3.40 3.33 17.02
C LEU A 176 4.08 3.20 15.66
N SER A 177 5.02 4.09 15.32
CA SER A 177 5.83 3.96 14.10
C SER A 177 6.58 2.63 14.04
N GLN A 178 7.15 2.21 15.17
CA GLN A 178 7.89 0.95 15.25
C GLN A 178 6.95 -0.25 15.23
N ILE A 179 5.81 -0.16 15.91
CA ILE A 179 4.77 -1.19 15.90
C ILE A 179 4.29 -1.43 14.45
N ILE A 180 4.01 -0.37 13.68
CA ILE A 180 3.60 -0.49 12.28
C ILE A 180 4.67 -1.20 11.43
N LYS A 181 5.95 -0.87 11.62
CA LYS A 181 7.04 -1.55 10.92
C LYS A 181 7.09 -3.05 11.23
N ILE A 182 6.94 -3.43 12.51
CA ILE A 182 6.90 -4.83 12.93
C ILE A 182 5.67 -5.53 12.33
N MET A 183 4.50 -4.90 12.40
CA MET A 183 3.28 -5.46 11.79
C MET A 183 3.43 -5.68 10.28
N LEU A 184 4.09 -4.77 9.57
CA LEU A 184 4.39 -4.94 8.14
C LEU A 184 5.40 -6.07 7.92
N GLN A 185 6.42 -6.19 8.75
CA GLN A 185 7.41 -7.27 8.65
C GLN A 185 6.77 -8.66 8.88
N VAL A 186 5.86 -8.79 9.82
CA VAL A 186 5.08 -10.02 10.05
C VAL A 186 4.02 -10.20 8.96
N GLY A 187 3.37 -9.13 8.57
CA GLY A 187 2.25 -9.13 7.61
C GLY A 187 2.60 -9.71 6.25
N VAL A 188 3.85 -9.52 5.76
CA VAL A 188 4.29 -10.11 4.49
C VAL A 188 4.26 -11.64 4.51
N TRP A 189 4.51 -12.25 5.68
CA TRP A 189 4.48 -13.69 5.87
C TRP A 189 3.08 -14.24 6.13
N VAL A 190 2.25 -13.48 6.86
CA VAL A 190 0.85 -13.84 7.13
C VAL A 190 -0.02 -13.71 5.88
N THR A 191 0.28 -12.74 5.01
CA THR A 191 -0.40 -12.62 3.72
C THR A 191 0.19 -13.66 2.74
N PRO A 192 -0.64 -14.44 2.01
CA PRO A 192 -0.14 -15.47 1.09
C PRO A 192 0.49 -14.85 -0.18
N ILE A 193 1.66 -14.20 0.03
CA ILE A 193 2.46 -13.57 -1.02
C ILE A 193 3.47 -14.56 -1.59
N MET A 194 4.12 -15.34 -0.71
CA MET A 194 5.20 -16.29 -1.06
C MET A 194 4.74 -17.76 -1.03
N TRP A 195 3.53 -18.01 -0.57
CA TRP A 195 2.94 -19.32 -0.39
C TRP A 195 1.45 -19.29 -0.79
N ASP A 196 0.86 -20.45 -1.01
CA ASP A 196 -0.55 -20.60 -1.37
C ASP A 196 -1.25 -21.55 -0.38
N PHE A 197 -2.55 -21.34 -0.17
CA PHE A 197 -3.36 -22.19 0.70
C PHE A 197 -3.36 -23.65 0.25
N ASN A 198 -3.40 -23.90 -1.07
CA ASN A 198 -3.42 -25.23 -1.63
C ASN A 198 -2.10 -25.96 -1.41
N ASP A 199 -0.96 -25.26 -1.54
CA ASP A 199 0.38 -25.86 -1.39
C ASP A 199 0.63 -26.32 0.05
N LEU A 200 0.04 -25.65 1.04
CA LEU A 200 0.18 -25.97 2.45
C LEU A 200 -0.94 -26.87 2.99
N GLY A 201 -1.90 -27.26 2.16
CA GLY A 201 -3.07 -28.02 2.62
C GLY A 201 -3.92 -27.26 3.65
N LEU A 202 -3.77 -25.95 3.73
CA LEU A 202 -4.51 -25.09 4.67
C LEU A 202 -5.95 -24.95 4.20
N GLY A 203 -6.84 -25.71 4.84
CA GLY A 203 -8.28 -25.65 4.62
C GLY A 203 -9.05 -25.18 5.87
N GLY A 204 -10.37 -25.12 5.75
CA GLY A 204 -11.27 -24.89 6.87
C GLY A 204 -11.10 -23.50 7.52
N LEU A 205 -11.13 -23.49 8.86
CA LEU A 205 -11.19 -22.26 9.67
C LEU A 205 -9.96 -21.35 9.46
N LEU A 206 -8.76 -21.92 9.40
CA LEU A 206 -7.51 -21.15 9.29
C LEU A 206 -7.44 -20.38 7.96
N ALA A 207 -7.79 -21.03 6.84
CA ALA A 207 -7.86 -20.35 5.54
C ALA A 207 -8.87 -19.21 5.54
N ASN A 208 -10.02 -19.41 6.19
CA ASN A 208 -11.06 -18.36 6.28
C ASN A 208 -10.59 -17.17 7.13
N ILE A 209 -9.88 -17.41 8.24
CA ILE A 209 -9.29 -16.34 9.07
C ILE A 209 -8.26 -15.52 8.27
N LEU A 210 -7.39 -16.20 7.51
CA LEU A 210 -6.37 -15.51 6.70
C LEU A 210 -6.98 -14.71 5.55
N LYS A 211 -8.11 -15.16 5.00
CA LYS A 211 -8.89 -14.42 3.99
C LYS A 211 -9.57 -13.15 4.53
N LEU A 212 -9.73 -13.03 5.86
CA LEU A 212 -10.21 -11.81 6.50
C LEU A 212 -9.17 -10.67 6.46
N ASN A 213 -7.91 -10.96 6.13
CA ASN A 213 -6.93 -9.92 5.87
C ASN A 213 -7.32 -9.13 4.60
N PRO A 214 -7.60 -7.81 4.66
CA PRO A 214 -7.99 -7.04 3.48
C PRO A 214 -6.91 -6.99 2.40
N VAL A 215 -5.64 -7.19 2.78
CA VAL A 215 -4.52 -7.26 1.84
C VAL A 215 -4.60 -8.52 0.99
N PHE A 216 -5.18 -9.60 1.50
CA PHE A 216 -5.41 -10.83 0.72
C PHE A 216 -6.23 -10.55 -0.54
N TYR A 217 -7.33 -9.80 -0.42
CA TYR A 217 -8.16 -9.42 -1.56
C TYR A 217 -7.35 -8.72 -2.67
N ILE A 218 -6.45 -7.84 -2.27
CA ILE A 218 -5.61 -7.08 -3.21
C ILE A 218 -4.58 -7.97 -3.90
N VAL A 219 -3.85 -8.79 -3.12
CA VAL A 219 -2.83 -9.72 -3.65
C VAL A 219 -3.47 -10.73 -4.60
N GLN A 220 -4.63 -11.29 -4.22
CA GLN A 220 -5.38 -12.19 -5.09
C GLN A 220 -5.85 -11.47 -6.36
N GLY A 221 -6.34 -10.23 -6.25
CA GLY A 221 -6.76 -9.43 -7.39
C GLY A 221 -5.64 -9.13 -8.40
N TYR A 222 -4.41 -8.93 -7.93
CA TYR A 222 -3.24 -8.81 -8.81
C TYR A 222 -2.97 -10.11 -9.56
N ARG A 223 -3.06 -11.26 -8.88
CA ARG A 223 -2.92 -12.59 -9.52
C ARG A 223 -4.05 -12.88 -10.49
N ASP A 224 -5.28 -12.53 -10.13
CA ASP A 224 -6.45 -12.71 -10.99
C ASP A 224 -6.34 -11.85 -12.24
N SER A 225 -5.78 -10.65 -12.13
CA SER A 225 -5.57 -9.73 -13.25
C SER A 225 -4.46 -10.19 -14.20
N LEU A 226 -3.38 -10.78 -13.68
CA LEU A 226 -2.16 -11.07 -14.45
C LEU A 226 -2.07 -12.55 -14.87
N ILE A 227 -2.57 -13.48 -14.04
CA ILE A 227 -2.37 -14.92 -14.18
C ILE A 227 -3.68 -15.64 -14.45
N ASN A 228 -4.62 -15.57 -13.50
CA ASN A 228 -5.83 -16.40 -13.50
C ASN A 228 -6.88 -15.92 -14.51
N LYS A 229 -6.81 -14.65 -14.95
CA LYS A 229 -7.79 -14.01 -15.84
C LYS A 229 -9.22 -14.07 -15.30
N VAL A 230 -9.37 -13.79 -14.00
CA VAL A 230 -10.65 -13.75 -13.27
C VAL A 230 -11.11 -12.30 -13.14
N ALA A 231 -12.38 -12.05 -13.37
CA ALA A 231 -12.94 -10.71 -13.32
C ALA A 231 -13.30 -10.29 -11.88
N ILE A 232 -13.27 -8.97 -11.60
CA ILE A 232 -13.58 -8.40 -10.26
C ILE A 232 -14.93 -8.88 -9.74
N TRP A 233 -15.93 -8.99 -10.60
CA TRP A 233 -17.30 -9.38 -10.22
C TRP A 233 -17.47 -10.85 -9.87
N GLU A 234 -16.45 -11.69 -10.09
CA GLU A 234 -16.48 -13.11 -9.71
C GLU A 234 -16.25 -13.33 -8.20
N HIS A 235 -15.75 -12.29 -7.50
CA HIS A 235 -15.52 -12.30 -6.05
C HIS A 235 -16.37 -11.26 -5.30
N PRO A 236 -17.72 -11.24 -5.43
CA PRO A 236 -18.56 -10.17 -4.89
C PRO A 236 -18.47 -10.05 -3.37
N VAL A 237 -18.40 -11.17 -2.66
CA VAL A 237 -18.35 -11.20 -1.19
C VAL A 237 -17.04 -10.58 -0.67
N LEU A 238 -15.91 -10.93 -1.27
CA LEU A 238 -14.61 -10.36 -0.89
C LEU A 238 -14.53 -8.87 -1.21
N THR A 239 -15.11 -8.47 -2.35
CA THR A 239 -15.18 -7.06 -2.76
C THR A 239 -16.00 -6.24 -1.76
N LEU A 240 -17.19 -6.73 -1.38
CA LEU A 240 -18.06 -6.07 -0.40
C LEU A 240 -17.40 -5.97 0.97
N TYR A 241 -16.77 -7.07 1.41
CA TYR A 241 -16.01 -7.12 2.66
C TYR A 241 -14.87 -6.09 2.66
N PHE A 242 -14.06 -6.05 1.61
CA PHE A 242 -12.93 -5.13 1.48
C PHE A 242 -13.38 -3.66 1.58
N TRP A 243 -14.40 -3.28 0.84
CA TRP A 243 -14.90 -1.91 0.84
C TRP A 243 -15.60 -1.56 2.15
N GLY A 244 -16.36 -2.49 2.73
CA GLY A 244 -16.97 -2.31 4.05
C GLY A 244 -15.92 -2.09 5.14
N PHE A 245 -14.89 -2.94 5.18
CA PHE A 245 -13.76 -2.80 6.10
C PHE A 245 -13.02 -1.45 5.91
N THR A 246 -12.66 -1.14 4.67
CA THR A 246 -11.93 0.11 4.34
C THR A 246 -12.74 1.34 4.72
N LEU A 247 -14.04 1.35 4.46
CA LEU A 247 -14.94 2.45 4.83
C LEU A 247 -15.03 2.64 6.35
N ILE A 248 -15.19 1.54 7.09
CA ILE A 248 -15.24 1.59 8.57
C ILE A 248 -13.94 2.20 9.12
N VAL A 249 -12.78 1.67 8.67
CA VAL A 249 -11.47 2.17 9.12
C VAL A 249 -11.27 3.64 8.72
N PHE A 250 -11.69 4.04 7.52
CA PHE A 250 -11.60 5.43 7.05
C PHE A 250 -12.43 6.38 7.90
N VAL A 251 -13.67 6.00 8.23
CA VAL A 251 -14.57 6.81 9.07
C VAL A 251 -14.01 6.93 10.50
N LEU A 252 -13.54 5.83 11.07
CA LEU A 252 -12.92 5.82 12.41
C LEU A 252 -11.62 6.65 12.42
N GLY A 253 -10.76 6.45 11.43
CA GLY A 253 -9.49 7.18 11.29
C GLY A 253 -9.70 8.69 11.14
N THR A 254 -10.60 9.11 10.27
CA THR A 254 -10.90 10.54 10.07
C THR A 254 -11.56 11.19 11.28
N ARG A 255 -12.43 10.48 12.01
CA ARG A 255 -13.01 10.95 13.28
C ARG A 255 -11.94 11.10 14.36
N LEU A 256 -11.06 10.11 14.51
CA LEU A 256 -9.95 10.18 15.45
C LEU A 256 -9.01 11.33 15.13
N PHE A 257 -8.62 11.47 13.85
CA PHE A 257 -7.78 12.58 13.39
C PHE A 257 -8.40 13.94 13.72
N LYS A 258 -9.70 14.12 13.42
CA LYS A 258 -10.42 15.33 13.73
C LYS A 258 -10.44 15.65 15.23
N LYS A 259 -10.62 14.63 16.07
CA LYS A 259 -10.63 14.79 17.53
C LYS A 259 -9.25 15.20 18.06
N LEU A 260 -8.18 14.59 17.56
CA LEU A 260 -6.82 14.79 18.06
C LEU A 260 -6.11 16.01 17.47
N GLN A 261 -6.49 16.47 16.27
CA GLN A 261 -5.79 17.55 15.56
C GLN A 261 -5.68 18.86 16.33
N VAL A 262 -6.60 19.12 17.28
CA VAL A 262 -6.61 20.35 18.09
C VAL A 262 -5.37 20.43 18.98
N HIS A 263 -4.83 19.29 19.40
CA HIS A 263 -3.69 19.18 20.32
C HIS A 263 -2.35 18.95 19.59
N PHE A 264 -2.32 18.81 18.25
CA PHE A 264 -1.08 18.49 17.55
C PHE A 264 0.01 19.57 17.69
N ALA A 265 -0.39 20.83 17.66
CA ALA A 265 0.57 21.95 17.77
C ALA A 265 1.24 22.03 19.15
N ASP A 266 0.57 21.53 20.19
CA ASP A 266 1.07 21.55 21.57
C ASP A 266 2.04 20.38 21.85
N VAL A 267 1.91 19.27 21.09
CA VAL A 267 2.69 18.03 21.32
C VAL A 267 3.89 17.91 20.38
N LEU A 268 3.81 18.44 19.15
CA LEU A 268 4.88 18.41 18.14
C LEU A 268 5.85 19.56 18.31
#